data_28881ea4c3b65ffae230f277e38ac4dc
#
_entry.id   28881ea4c3b65ffae230f277e38ac4dc
#
_cell.length_a   1.000
_cell.length_b   1.000
_cell.length_c   1.000
_cell.angle_alpha   90.00
_cell.angle_beta   90.00
_cell.angle_gamma   90.00
#
_symmetry.space_group_name_H-M   'P 1'
#
loop_
_entity.id
_entity.type
_entity.pdbx_description
1 polymer ?
#
loop_
_entity_poly.entity_id
_entity_poly.type
_entity_poly.pdbx_seq_one_letter_code
_entity_poly.pdbx_strand_id
1 'polypeptide(L)'
;MARAKWLRVSLYVASGFAGLTLIVGLLHTPLGRPLLAKLGVGCPVQASPEDTERARLESARATQGTEASPAQPALGFALDRMTAKDALAWADRNHVDCSEQRAGSLLSCKDVPASALGGRGSGNVNELQLVFSPTNKRLVNIATTQYGLAAKDAAAQMSAVVSGLEDQLGKPTRELGQRTADYLDSAPYKTALVRYRFSDYQADVTATNIPGKGTMLREHYMSARD
;
A
#
# COMPACT_ATOMS: atom_id res chain seq x y z
N MET A 1 -18.04 25.40 -54.69
CA MET A 1 -18.36 24.02 -54.25
C MET A 1 -17.53 23.51 -53.08
N ALA A 2 -16.34 24.05 -52.76
CA ALA A 2 -15.49 23.59 -51.66
C ALA A 2 -16.07 23.87 -50.25
N ARG A 3 -16.69 25.03 -50.02
CA ARG A 3 -17.23 25.41 -48.67
C ARG A 3 -18.34 24.46 -48.16
N ALA A 4 -19.18 23.90 -49.04
CA ALA A 4 -20.25 23.01 -48.60
C ALA A 4 -19.75 21.62 -48.14
N LYS A 5 -18.63 21.15 -48.65
CA LYS A 5 -17.99 19.89 -48.22
C LYS A 5 -17.35 20.04 -46.81
N TRP A 6 -16.72 21.16 -46.54
CA TRP A 6 -16.12 21.44 -45.23
C TRP A 6 -17.16 21.57 -44.11
N LEU A 7 -18.30 22.19 -44.37
CA LEU A 7 -19.41 22.31 -43.42
C LEU A 7 -19.99 20.92 -43.05
N ARG A 8 -20.12 20.01 -44.00
CA ARG A 8 -20.63 18.64 -43.75
C ARG A 8 -19.64 17.83 -42.92
N VAL A 9 -18.32 17.91 -43.19
CA VAL A 9 -17.30 17.22 -42.43
C VAL A 9 -17.24 17.76 -41.00
N SER A 10 -17.30 19.07 -40.77
CA SER A 10 -17.33 19.68 -39.45
C SER A 10 -18.58 19.26 -38.65
N LEU A 11 -19.74 19.10 -39.30
CA LEU A 11 -20.98 18.65 -38.65
C LEU A 11 -20.86 17.20 -38.17
N TYR A 12 -20.26 16.30 -38.99
CA TYR A 12 -20.07 14.89 -38.63
C TYR A 12 -19.05 14.73 -37.49
N VAL A 13 -17.98 15.52 -37.48
CA VAL A 13 -16.99 15.51 -36.42
C VAL A 13 -17.60 16.03 -35.11
N ALA A 14 -18.35 17.14 -35.17
CA ALA A 14 -19.02 17.70 -33.98
C ALA A 14 -20.09 16.76 -33.41
N SER A 15 -20.88 16.10 -34.25
CA SER A 15 -21.89 15.12 -33.80
C SER A 15 -21.26 13.85 -33.24
N GLY A 16 -20.11 13.41 -33.77
CA GLY A 16 -19.35 12.28 -33.24
C GLY A 16 -18.77 12.57 -31.84
N PHE A 17 -18.22 13.76 -31.64
CA PHE A 17 -17.73 14.19 -30.33
C PHE A 17 -18.85 14.36 -29.28
N ALA A 18 -19.99 14.92 -29.68
CA ALA A 18 -21.14 15.08 -28.79
C ALA A 18 -21.73 13.71 -28.37
N GLY A 19 -21.77 12.76 -29.30
CA GLY A 19 -22.21 11.38 -29.04
C GLY A 19 -21.25 10.66 -28.06
N LEU A 20 -19.95 10.79 -28.28
CA LEU A 20 -18.94 10.16 -27.42
C LEU A 20 -18.95 10.71 -25.98
N THR A 21 -19.09 12.02 -25.83
CA THR A 21 -19.20 12.67 -24.49
C THR A 21 -20.47 12.28 -23.75
N LEU A 22 -21.58 12.11 -24.45
CA LEU A 22 -22.85 11.63 -23.88
C LEU A 22 -22.75 10.18 -23.41
N ILE A 23 -22.12 9.30 -24.20
CA ILE A 23 -21.90 7.89 -23.83
C ILE A 23 -20.96 7.81 -22.63
N VAL A 24 -19.84 8.53 -22.63
CA VAL A 24 -18.91 8.56 -21.51
C VAL A 24 -19.59 9.13 -20.25
N GLY A 25 -20.39 10.19 -20.39
CA GLY A 25 -21.17 10.77 -19.29
C GLY A 25 -22.18 9.78 -18.71
N LEU A 26 -22.93 9.07 -19.54
CA LEU A 26 -23.90 8.04 -19.13
C LEU A 26 -23.23 6.86 -18.40
N LEU A 27 -22.06 6.43 -18.88
CA LEU A 27 -21.30 5.33 -18.25
C LEU A 27 -20.78 5.71 -16.85
N HIS A 28 -20.58 6.99 -16.55
CA HIS A 28 -20.16 7.47 -15.22
C HIS A 28 -21.35 7.75 -14.29
N THR A 29 -22.59 7.61 -14.74
CA THR A 29 -23.77 7.70 -13.87
C THR A 29 -23.90 6.44 -12.99
N PRO A 30 -24.68 6.50 -11.89
CA PRO A 30 -24.98 5.32 -11.07
C PRO A 30 -25.60 4.15 -11.85
N LEU A 31 -26.28 4.44 -12.98
CA LEU A 31 -26.88 3.42 -13.86
C LEU A 31 -25.86 2.78 -14.83
N GLY A 32 -24.81 3.51 -15.22
CA GLY A 32 -23.77 2.99 -16.14
C GLY A 32 -22.63 2.25 -15.44
N ARG A 33 -22.39 2.53 -14.15
CA ARG A 33 -21.33 1.90 -13.36
C ARG A 33 -21.36 0.37 -13.32
N PRO A 34 -22.53 -0.30 -13.18
CA PRO A 34 -22.60 -1.76 -13.22
C PRO A 34 -22.16 -2.35 -14.57
N LEU A 35 -22.39 -1.59 -15.66
CA LEU A 35 -22.01 -2.01 -17.01
C LEU A 35 -20.49 -1.93 -17.21
N LEU A 36 -19.85 -0.86 -16.72
CA LEU A 36 -18.40 -0.71 -16.74
C LEU A 36 -17.70 -1.79 -15.91
N ALA A 37 -18.26 -2.14 -14.76
CA ALA A 37 -17.73 -3.21 -13.90
C ALA A 37 -17.77 -4.57 -14.62
N LYS A 38 -18.85 -4.88 -15.36
CA LYS A 38 -18.96 -6.11 -16.17
C LYS A 38 -18.00 -6.16 -17.36
N LEU A 39 -17.60 -5.00 -17.86
CA LEU A 39 -16.63 -4.88 -18.96
C LEU A 39 -15.17 -4.85 -18.45
N GLY A 40 -14.94 -4.95 -17.14
CA GLY A 40 -13.60 -4.85 -16.54
C GLY A 40 -12.98 -3.44 -16.65
N VAL A 41 -13.78 -2.44 -16.99
CA VAL A 41 -13.37 -1.05 -17.17
C VAL A 41 -13.91 -0.24 -16.00
N GLY A 42 -13.16 -0.18 -14.92
CA GLY A 42 -13.52 0.62 -13.75
C GLY A 42 -12.97 0.03 -12.46
N CYS A 43 -12.66 0.88 -11.49
CA CYS A 43 -12.42 0.39 -10.13
C CYS A 43 -13.69 -0.28 -9.63
N PRO A 44 -13.65 -1.51 -9.13
CA PRO A 44 -14.82 -2.18 -8.57
C PRO A 44 -15.31 -1.35 -7.37
N VAL A 45 -16.45 -0.68 -7.56
CA VAL A 45 -16.97 0.32 -6.60
C VAL A 45 -17.50 -0.33 -5.32
N GLN A 46 -17.67 -1.65 -5.29
CA GLN A 46 -17.99 -2.44 -4.11
C GLN A 46 -17.63 -3.91 -4.37
N ALA A 47 -16.36 -4.25 -4.24
CA ALA A 47 -15.98 -5.66 -4.13
C ALA A 47 -16.60 -6.21 -2.83
N SER A 48 -17.18 -7.41 -2.89
CA SER A 48 -17.64 -8.08 -1.68
C SER A 48 -16.48 -8.33 -0.71
N PRO A 49 -16.72 -8.51 0.59
CA PRO A 49 -15.66 -8.91 1.53
C PRO A 49 -14.88 -10.13 1.03
N GLU A 50 -15.56 -11.10 0.46
CA GLU A 50 -14.97 -12.34 -0.08
C GLU A 50 -14.11 -12.06 -1.32
N ASP A 51 -14.56 -11.19 -2.23
CA ASP A 51 -13.78 -10.82 -3.42
C ASP A 51 -12.53 -10.02 -3.04
N THR A 52 -12.63 -9.13 -2.05
CA THR A 52 -11.51 -8.38 -1.52
C THR A 52 -10.47 -9.30 -0.91
N GLU A 53 -10.90 -10.28 -0.10
CA GLU A 53 -10.01 -11.26 0.51
C GLU A 53 -9.37 -12.17 -0.55
N ARG A 54 -10.15 -12.64 -1.53
CA ARG A 54 -9.63 -13.43 -2.65
C ARG A 54 -8.55 -12.69 -3.43
N ALA A 55 -8.78 -11.42 -3.78
CA ALA A 55 -7.80 -10.60 -4.48
C ALA A 55 -6.52 -10.39 -3.66
N ARG A 56 -6.64 -10.21 -2.32
CA ARG A 56 -5.49 -10.17 -1.41
C ARG A 56 -4.68 -11.45 -1.47
N LEU A 57 -5.34 -12.59 -1.33
CA LEU A 57 -4.69 -13.90 -1.35
C LEU A 57 -4.05 -14.22 -2.70
N GLU A 58 -4.72 -13.92 -3.81
CA GLU A 58 -4.16 -14.07 -5.16
C GLU A 58 -2.90 -13.21 -5.34
N SER A 59 -2.93 -11.96 -4.87
CA SER A 59 -1.76 -11.07 -4.90
C SER A 59 -0.60 -11.61 -4.05
N ALA A 60 -0.91 -12.13 -2.86
CA ALA A 60 0.09 -12.74 -1.98
C ALA A 60 0.71 -13.98 -2.63
N ARG A 61 -0.11 -14.88 -3.18
CA ARG A 61 0.33 -16.11 -3.85
C ARG A 61 1.18 -15.85 -5.08
N ALA A 62 0.89 -14.80 -5.85
CA ALA A 62 1.67 -14.44 -7.03
C ALA A 62 3.13 -14.09 -6.73
N THR A 63 3.44 -13.75 -5.47
CA THR A 63 4.78 -13.33 -5.04
C THR A 63 5.33 -14.13 -3.86
N GLN A 64 4.60 -15.15 -3.37
CA GLN A 64 5.02 -15.91 -2.19
C GLN A 64 6.22 -16.80 -2.49
N GLY A 65 7.02 -17.07 -1.45
CA GLY A 65 8.09 -18.05 -1.47
C GLY A 65 7.58 -19.46 -1.22
N THR A 66 8.48 -20.41 -1.21
CA THR A 66 8.17 -21.85 -1.01
C THR A 66 8.30 -22.29 0.44
N GLU A 67 9.14 -21.60 1.23
CA GLU A 67 9.44 -21.95 2.61
C GLU A 67 8.57 -21.16 3.57
N ALA A 68 8.22 -21.75 4.72
CA ALA A 68 7.56 -21.03 5.80
C ALA A 68 8.55 -20.06 6.48
N SER A 69 8.05 -18.91 6.94
CA SER A 69 8.88 -17.94 7.65
C SER A 69 9.31 -18.48 9.02
N PRO A 70 10.57 -18.30 9.43
CA PRO A 70 11.02 -18.68 10.77
C PRO A 70 10.38 -17.83 11.87
N ALA A 71 10.00 -16.60 11.53
CA ALA A 71 9.28 -15.66 12.39
C ALA A 71 8.37 -14.75 11.54
N GLN A 72 7.50 -13.98 12.19
CA GLN A 72 6.62 -13.00 11.52
C GLN A 72 6.72 -11.64 12.22
N PRO A 73 7.89 -10.96 12.12
CA PRO A 73 8.05 -9.63 12.71
C PRO A 73 7.10 -8.65 12.06
N ALA A 74 6.33 -7.93 12.89
CA ALA A 74 5.27 -7.04 12.44
C ALA A 74 5.08 -5.86 13.40
N LEU A 75 6.18 -5.17 13.76
CA LEU A 75 6.15 -3.96 14.60
C LEU A 75 5.52 -4.13 15.99
N GLY A 76 5.57 -5.34 16.56
CA GLY A 76 4.92 -5.68 17.83
C GLY A 76 3.45 -6.09 17.68
N PHE A 77 2.89 -6.04 16.48
CA PHE A 77 1.55 -6.55 16.20
C PHE A 77 1.58 -8.05 15.86
N ALA A 78 0.45 -8.73 16.08
CA ALA A 78 0.31 -10.15 15.79
C ALA A 78 -0.55 -10.35 14.53
N LEU A 79 0.10 -10.57 13.37
CA LEU A 79 -0.60 -10.97 12.15
C LEU A 79 -1.43 -12.25 12.40
N ASP A 80 -2.57 -12.37 11.72
CA ASP A 80 -3.54 -13.48 11.79
C ASP A 80 -4.19 -13.71 13.17
N ARG A 81 -3.83 -12.90 14.19
CA ARG A 81 -4.37 -13.07 15.55
C ARG A 81 -5.05 -11.81 16.08
N MET A 82 -4.43 -10.64 15.92
CA MET A 82 -4.95 -9.38 16.44
C MET A 82 -6.25 -8.99 15.74
N THR A 83 -7.22 -8.48 16.50
CA THR A 83 -8.48 -7.93 15.97
C THR A 83 -8.41 -6.40 15.91
N ALA A 84 -9.39 -5.75 15.22
CA ALA A 84 -9.49 -4.29 15.20
C ALA A 84 -9.70 -3.73 16.61
N LYS A 85 -10.45 -4.43 17.48
CA LYS A 85 -10.63 -4.04 18.89
C LYS A 85 -9.30 -4.05 19.66
N ASP A 86 -8.47 -5.06 19.45
CA ASP A 86 -7.15 -5.14 20.10
C ASP A 86 -6.24 -4.00 19.62
N ALA A 87 -6.31 -3.66 18.32
CA ALA A 87 -5.54 -2.55 17.75
C ALA A 87 -6.00 -1.19 18.27
N LEU A 88 -7.30 -0.95 18.42
CA LEU A 88 -7.84 0.25 19.05
C LEU A 88 -7.41 0.35 20.52
N ALA A 89 -7.47 -0.73 21.27
CA ALA A 89 -6.98 -0.76 22.66
C ALA A 89 -5.46 -0.54 22.74
N TRP A 90 -4.69 -0.95 21.74
CA TRP A 90 -3.28 -0.59 21.62
C TRP A 90 -3.10 0.92 21.35
N ALA A 91 -3.90 1.50 20.44
CA ALA A 91 -3.86 2.91 20.12
C ALA A 91 -4.16 3.78 21.36
N ASP A 92 -5.19 3.44 22.11
CA ASP A 92 -5.56 4.13 23.35
C ASP A 92 -4.42 4.11 24.39
N ARG A 93 -3.80 2.93 24.62
CA ARG A 93 -2.67 2.79 25.58
C ARG A 93 -1.44 3.58 25.17
N ASN A 94 -1.23 3.82 23.89
CA ASN A 94 -0.06 4.53 23.35
C ASN A 94 -0.39 5.99 22.97
N HIS A 95 -1.60 6.46 23.26
CA HIS A 95 -2.11 7.81 22.92
C HIS A 95 -1.95 8.13 21.43
N VAL A 96 -2.27 7.15 20.57
CA VAL A 96 -2.22 7.26 19.11
C VAL A 96 -3.60 7.54 18.55
N ASP A 97 -3.72 8.60 17.74
CA ASP A 97 -4.97 8.92 17.06
C ASP A 97 -5.15 8.03 15.83
N CYS A 98 -6.20 7.22 15.85
CA CYS A 98 -6.55 6.29 14.79
C CYS A 98 -7.99 6.46 14.33
N SER A 99 -8.23 6.38 13.04
CA SER A 99 -9.56 6.43 12.42
C SER A 99 -9.89 5.12 11.72
N GLU A 100 -11.10 4.63 11.97
CA GLU A 100 -11.63 3.47 11.26
C GLU A 100 -12.13 3.86 9.87
N GLN A 101 -11.80 3.07 8.88
CA GLN A 101 -12.20 3.24 7.49
C GLN A 101 -12.67 1.92 6.90
N ARG A 102 -13.33 1.97 5.73
CA ARG A 102 -13.77 0.79 4.97
C ARG A 102 -14.58 -0.20 5.83
N ALA A 103 -15.58 0.30 6.56
CA ALA A 103 -16.41 -0.50 7.45
C ALA A 103 -15.60 -1.34 8.46
N GLY A 104 -14.57 -0.75 9.07
CA GLY A 104 -13.75 -1.38 10.10
C GLY A 104 -12.67 -2.34 9.59
N SER A 105 -12.48 -2.46 8.27
CA SER A 105 -11.40 -3.30 7.72
C SER A 105 -10.07 -2.57 7.57
N LEU A 106 -10.01 -1.27 7.81
CA LEU A 106 -8.80 -0.46 7.81
C LEU A 106 -8.80 0.46 9.02
N LEU A 107 -7.74 0.43 9.81
CA LEU A 107 -7.45 1.41 10.84
C LEU A 107 -6.25 2.25 10.35
N SER A 108 -6.45 3.57 10.25
CA SER A 108 -5.41 4.52 9.84
C SER A 108 -5.05 5.41 11.01
N CYS A 109 -3.78 5.40 11.41
CA CYS A 109 -3.24 6.16 12.53
C CYS A 109 -2.20 7.16 12.03
N LYS A 110 -2.13 8.33 12.67
CA LYS A 110 -1.21 9.41 12.30
C LYS A 110 -0.23 9.70 13.42
N ASP A 111 0.96 10.18 13.03
CA ASP A 111 2.01 10.67 13.94
C ASP A 111 2.34 9.68 15.08
N VAL A 112 2.43 8.40 14.73
CA VAL A 112 2.62 7.30 15.68
C VAL A 112 4.03 7.33 16.25
N PRO A 113 4.22 7.37 17.58
CA PRO A 113 5.55 7.28 18.19
C PRO A 113 6.27 6.00 17.78
N ALA A 114 7.49 6.12 17.26
CA ALA A 114 8.28 4.96 16.83
C ALA A 114 8.51 3.96 17.97
N SER A 115 8.61 4.47 19.21
CA SER A 115 8.74 3.65 20.45
C SER A 115 7.54 2.73 20.70
N ALA A 116 6.33 3.08 20.21
CA ALA A 116 5.14 2.25 20.30
C ALA A 116 5.13 1.10 19.27
N LEU A 117 6.06 1.11 18.32
CA LEU A 117 6.15 0.14 17.23
C LEU A 117 7.30 -0.86 17.45
N GLY A 118 7.17 -1.70 18.47
CA GLY A 118 8.16 -2.76 18.75
C GLY A 118 9.52 -2.28 19.24
N GLY A 119 9.58 -1.12 19.92
CA GLY A 119 10.81 -0.60 20.50
C GLY A 119 11.76 0.04 19.48
N ARG A 120 11.26 0.48 18.36
CA ARG A 120 12.01 1.26 17.36
C ARG A 120 12.40 2.61 17.93
N GLY A 121 13.57 3.08 17.58
CA GLY A 121 14.23 4.33 17.97
C GLY A 121 13.36 5.54 18.31
N SER A 122 13.88 6.72 18.20
CA SER A 122 13.19 8.00 18.48
C SER A 122 12.49 8.54 17.22
N GLY A 123 11.47 9.41 17.40
CA GLY A 123 10.73 10.05 16.34
C GLY A 123 9.34 9.46 16.13
N ASN A 124 8.65 9.96 15.11
CA ASN A 124 7.30 9.55 14.77
C ASN A 124 7.25 8.96 13.37
N VAL A 125 6.39 7.97 13.20
CA VAL A 125 5.93 7.48 11.90
C VAL A 125 4.72 8.31 11.49
N ASN A 126 4.74 8.93 10.32
CA ASN A 126 3.67 9.83 9.89
C ASN A 126 2.33 9.09 9.70
N GLU A 127 2.39 7.86 9.21
CA GLU A 127 1.20 7.05 8.95
C GLU A 127 1.45 5.58 9.29
N LEU A 128 0.51 4.99 10.02
CA LEU A 128 0.41 3.55 10.26
C LEU A 128 -0.96 3.08 9.73
N GLN A 129 -0.95 2.08 8.89
CA GLN A 129 -2.16 1.43 8.40
C GLN A 129 -2.20 -0.02 8.87
N LEU A 130 -3.32 -0.41 9.48
CA LEU A 130 -3.61 -1.77 9.92
C LEU A 130 -4.83 -2.26 9.13
N VAL A 131 -4.64 -3.30 8.30
CA VAL A 131 -5.70 -3.85 7.46
C VAL A 131 -6.14 -5.20 8.03
N PHE A 132 -7.43 -5.32 8.25
CA PHE A 132 -8.07 -6.53 8.76
C PHE A 132 -8.79 -7.27 7.64
N SER A 133 -8.67 -8.59 7.64
CA SER A 133 -9.42 -9.43 6.71
C SER A 133 -10.91 -9.15 6.86
N PRO A 134 -11.63 -8.91 5.77
CA PRO A 134 -13.07 -8.67 5.82
C PRO A 134 -13.86 -9.90 6.23
N THR A 135 -13.29 -11.10 6.10
CA THR A 135 -13.94 -12.39 6.41
C THR A 135 -13.74 -12.81 7.85
N ASN A 136 -12.48 -12.93 8.31
CA ASN A 136 -12.18 -13.42 9.67
C ASN A 136 -11.87 -12.32 10.69
N LYS A 137 -11.85 -11.03 10.26
CA LYS A 137 -11.61 -9.84 11.10
C LYS A 137 -10.26 -9.84 11.81
N ARG A 138 -9.27 -10.58 11.29
CA ARG A 138 -7.91 -10.62 11.81
C ARG A 138 -7.01 -9.68 11.04
N LEU A 139 -5.98 -9.16 11.71
CA LEU A 139 -4.96 -8.30 11.11
C LEU A 139 -4.15 -9.09 10.08
N VAL A 140 -4.19 -8.67 8.84
CA VAL A 140 -3.51 -9.36 7.73
C VAL A 140 -2.45 -8.51 7.04
N ASN A 141 -2.44 -7.19 7.27
CA ASN A 141 -1.50 -6.30 6.63
C ASN A 141 -1.21 -5.09 7.52
N ILE A 142 0.06 -4.69 7.57
CA ILE A 142 0.55 -3.52 8.30
C ILE A 142 1.43 -2.73 7.36
N ALA A 143 1.20 -1.43 7.24
CA ALA A 143 2.09 -0.53 6.53
C ALA A 143 2.42 0.69 7.39
N THR A 144 3.70 1.06 7.44
CA THR A 144 4.14 2.34 7.98
C THR A 144 4.72 3.21 6.88
N THR A 145 4.55 4.52 7.01
CA THR A 145 5.18 5.48 6.11
C THR A 145 5.72 6.66 6.90
N GLN A 146 6.98 6.99 6.64
CA GLN A 146 7.62 8.22 7.10
C GLN A 146 7.97 9.07 5.88
N TYR A 147 7.67 10.35 5.96
CA TYR A 147 7.94 11.32 4.89
C TYR A 147 8.97 12.36 5.34
N GLY A 148 9.61 13.01 4.39
CA GLY A 148 10.45 14.17 4.65
C GLY A 148 11.79 13.86 5.31
N LEU A 149 12.22 12.61 5.30
CA LEU A 149 13.51 12.24 5.87
C LEU A 149 14.66 12.80 5.00
N ALA A 150 15.75 13.21 5.63
CA ALA A 150 17.00 13.35 4.91
C ALA A 150 17.47 11.97 4.40
N ALA A 151 18.13 11.90 3.24
CA ALA A 151 18.56 10.62 2.67
C ALA A 151 19.47 9.83 3.61
N LYS A 152 20.32 10.52 4.39
CA LYS A 152 21.17 9.91 5.40
C LYS A 152 20.36 9.22 6.51
N ASP A 153 19.31 9.88 6.99
CA ASP A 153 18.47 9.34 8.06
C ASP A 153 17.59 8.18 7.54
N ALA A 154 17.05 8.31 6.35
CA ALA A 154 16.32 7.23 5.68
C ALA A 154 17.19 5.99 5.44
N ALA A 155 18.43 6.17 4.96
CA ALA A 155 19.37 5.09 4.76
C ALA A 155 19.75 4.39 6.07
N ALA A 156 20.00 5.16 7.14
CA ALA A 156 20.32 4.63 8.45
C ALA A 156 19.14 3.86 9.06
N GLN A 157 17.93 4.43 9.02
CA GLN A 157 16.72 3.78 9.52
C GLN A 157 16.40 2.51 8.72
N MET A 158 16.44 2.58 7.37
CA MET A 158 16.23 1.41 6.52
C MET A 158 17.22 0.29 6.86
N SER A 159 18.50 0.63 7.06
CA SER A 159 19.54 -0.36 7.41
C SER A 159 19.28 -0.99 8.77
N ALA A 160 18.85 -0.22 9.77
CA ALA A 160 18.51 -0.73 11.09
C ALA A 160 17.29 -1.68 11.04
N VAL A 161 16.25 -1.30 10.27
CA VAL A 161 15.08 -2.16 10.07
C VAL A 161 15.46 -3.46 9.40
N VAL A 162 16.22 -3.39 8.31
CA VAL A 162 16.63 -4.59 7.57
C VAL A 162 17.52 -5.49 8.40
N SER A 163 18.46 -4.93 9.19
CA SER A 163 19.27 -5.74 10.13
C SER A 163 18.40 -6.50 11.13
N GLY A 164 17.40 -5.84 11.72
CA GLY A 164 16.47 -6.51 12.63
C GLY A 164 15.59 -7.57 11.97
N LEU A 165 15.31 -7.42 10.65
CA LEU A 165 14.64 -8.46 9.88
C LEU A 165 15.59 -9.61 9.53
N GLU A 166 16.84 -9.32 9.17
CA GLU A 166 17.86 -10.33 8.89
C GLU A 166 18.12 -11.25 10.10
N ASP A 167 18.15 -10.69 11.30
CA ASP A 167 18.32 -11.45 12.56
C ASP A 167 17.17 -12.46 12.78
N GLN A 168 15.96 -12.15 12.32
CA GLN A 168 14.77 -12.95 12.57
C GLN A 168 14.38 -13.85 11.38
N LEU A 169 14.66 -13.41 10.16
CA LEU A 169 14.20 -14.04 8.91
C LEU A 169 15.34 -14.61 8.07
N GLY A 170 16.58 -14.27 8.39
CA GLY A 170 17.73 -14.57 7.53
C GLY A 170 17.85 -13.56 6.38
N LYS A 171 18.56 -13.95 5.33
CA LYS A 171 18.82 -13.08 4.17
C LYS A 171 17.55 -12.72 3.41
N PRO A 172 17.45 -11.49 2.89
CA PRO A 172 16.32 -11.09 2.05
C PRO A 172 16.24 -11.91 0.76
N THR A 173 15.02 -12.14 0.29
CA THR A 173 14.77 -12.82 -0.99
C THR A 173 15.23 -11.98 -2.19
N ARG A 174 15.16 -10.63 -2.06
CA ARG A 174 15.56 -9.70 -3.11
C ARG A 174 15.94 -8.35 -2.54
N GLU A 175 17.01 -7.79 -3.10
CA GLU A 175 17.39 -6.39 -2.89
C GLU A 175 17.49 -5.66 -4.24
N LEU A 176 17.05 -4.39 -4.26
CA LEU A 176 17.18 -3.49 -5.40
C LEU A 176 17.69 -2.13 -4.90
N GLY A 177 18.64 -1.54 -5.64
CA GLY A 177 19.27 -0.29 -5.24
C GLY A 177 20.25 -0.48 -4.08
N GLN A 178 20.72 0.64 -3.52
CA GLN A 178 21.65 0.65 -2.39
C GLN A 178 21.05 1.41 -1.21
N ARG A 179 21.23 0.89 -0.01
CA ARG A 179 20.76 1.48 1.25
C ARG A 179 21.72 2.56 1.76
N THR A 180 22.15 3.47 0.87
CA THR A 180 23.11 4.55 1.17
C THR A 180 22.53 5.91 0.83
N ALA A 181 22.95 6.96 1.56
CA ALA A 181 22.53 8.32 1.32
C ALA A 181 22.86 8.77 -0.10
N ASP A 182 24.09 8.52 -0.54
CA ASP A 182 24.58 8.91 -1.87
C ASP A 182 23.73 8.29 -2.98
N TYR A 183 23.33 7.04 -2.83
CA TYR A 183 22.45 6.40 -3.81
C TYR A 183 21.07 7.04 -3.82
N LEU A 184 20.45 7.26 -2.67
CA LEU A 184 19.11 7.85 -2.58
C LEU A 184 19.08 9.28 -3.11
N ASP A 185 20.12 10.08 -2.85
CA ASP A 185 20.23 11.47 -3.33
C ASP A 185 20.71 11.59 -4.79
N SER A 186 21.18 10.51 -5.41
CA SER A 186 21.80 10.57 -6.73
C SER A 186 20.88 11.03 -7.85
N ALA A 187 19.57 10.85 -7.73
CA ALA A 187 18.57 11.32 -8.68
C ALA A 187 17.14 11.29 -8.07
N PRO A 188 16.18 12.05 -8.67
CA PRO A 188 14.78 11.94 -8.36
C PRO A 188 14.26 10.50 -8.47
N TYR A 189 13.39 10.12 -7.53
CA TYR A 189 12.72 8.81 -7.48
C TYR A 189 13.68 7.61 -7.35
N LYS A 190 14.93 7.83 -6.96
CA LYS A 190 15.82 6.72 -6.58
C LYS A 190 15.17 5.94 -5.43
N THR A 191 15.18 4.63 -5.60
CA THR A 191 14.52 3.71 -4.67
C THR A 191 15.46 2.58 -4.28
N ALA A 192 15.63 2.38 -2.98
CA ALA A 192 16.19 1.18 -2.40
C ALA A 192 15.02 0.32 -1.88
N LEU A 193 15.06 -0.99 -2.14
CA LEU A 193 14.01 -1.93 -1.77
C LEU A 193 14.64 -3.23 -1.28
N VAL A 194 14.14 -3.73 -0.15
CA VAL A 194 14.47 -5.05 0.40
C VAL A 194 13.18 -5.84 0.56
N ARG A 195 13.18 -7.09 0.10
CA ARG A 195 12.01 -7.98 0.12
C ARG A 195 12.31 -9.30 0.79
N TYR A 196 11.32 -9.73 1.58
CA TYR A 196 11.25 -11.08 2.15
C TYR A 196 9.99 -11.76 1.65
N ARG A 197 10.11 -12.99 1.12
CA ARG A 197 9.00 -13.74 0.55
C ARG A 197 9.03 -15.16 1.08
N PHE A 198 8.06 -15.47 1.94
CA PHE A 198 7.82 -16.81 2.48
C PHE A 198 6.45 -17.31 2.04
N SER A 199 6.14 -18.55 2.29
CA SER A 199 4.85 -19.14 1.93
C SER A 199 3.69 -18.59 2.78
N ASP A 200 3.97 -18.10 3.96
CA ASP A 200 2.98 -17.64 4.95
C ASP A 200 3.17 -16.17 5.38
N TYR A 201 4.25 -15.52 4.95
CA TYR A 201 4.60 -14.17 5.38
C TYR A 201 5.39 -13.41 4.31
N GLN A 202 5.15 -12.12 4.20
CA GLN A 202 5.90 -11.22 3.31
C GLN A 202 6.24 -9.92 4.03
N ALA A 203 7.44 -9.40 3.76
CA ALA A 203 7.83 -8.07 4.22
C ALA A 203 8.57 -7.30 3.11
N ASP A 204 8.30 -6.00 3.03
CA ASP A 204 8.98 -5.05 2.16
C ASP A 204 9.44 -3.85 2.95
N VAL A 205 10.69 -3.43 2.74
CA VAL A 205 11.23 -2.16 3.25
C VAL A 205 11.70 -1.34 2.06
N THR A 206 11.16 -0.13 1.91
CA THR A 206 11.42 0.72 0.74
C THR A 206 11.79 2.13 1.17
N ALA A 207 12.90 2.66 0.65
CA ALA A 207 13.24 4.07 0.76
C ALA A 207 13.24 4.69 -0.63
N THR A 208 12.50 5.80 -0.82
CA THR A 208 12.36 6.47 -2.12
C THR A 208 12.57 7.97 -1.97
N ASN A 209 13.48 8.54 -2.75
CA ASN A 209 13.67 10.00 -2.83
C ASN A 209 12.50 10.63 -3.60
N ILE A 210 11.73 11.49 -2.92
CA ILE A 210 10.61 12.23 -3.51
C ILE A 210 11.05 13.68 -3.75
N PRO A 211 11.13 14.15 -5.00
CA PRO A 211 11.59 15.51 -5.31
C PRO A 211 10.82 16.58 -4.53
N GLY A 212 11.55 17.46 -3.85
CA GLY A 212 10.97 18.55 -3.05
C GLY A 212 10.26 18.12 -1.76
N LYS A 213 10.23 16.82 -1.43
CA LYS A 213 9.59 16.28 -0.23
C LYS A 213 10.52 15.44 0.66
N GLY A 214 11.79 15.27 0.27
CA GLY A 214 12.74 14.40 0.97
C GLY A 214 12.52 12.91 0.68
N THR A 215 13.14 12.07 1.47
CA THR A 215 13.04 10.61 1.30
C THR A 215 11.85 10.06 2.10
N MET A 216 11.05 9.24 1.44
CA MET A 216 10.00 8.45 2.06
C MET A 216 10.57 7.09 2.44
N LEU A 217 10.41 6.67 3.70
CA LEU A 217 10.65 5.31 4.16
C LEU A 217 9.32 4.63 4.41
N ARG A 218 9.11 3.48 3.79
CA ARG A 218 7.92 2.65 3.95
C ARG A 218 8.30 1.24 4.34
N GLU A 219 7.57 0.69 5.28
CA GLU A 219 7.61 -0.70 5.66
C GLU A 219 6.24 -1.33 5.46
N HIS A 220 6.24 -2.56 5.02
CA HIS A 220 5.03 -3.29 4.73
C HIS A 220 5.18 -4.74 5.14
N TYR A 221 4.26 -5.24 5.95
CA TYR A 221 4.23 -6.59 6.50
C TYR A 221 2.88 -7.22 6.21
N MET A 222 2.87 -8.41 5.65
CA MET A 222 1.63 -9.04 5.21
C MET A 222 1.64 -10.55 5.53
N SER A 223 0.52 -11.02 6.06
CA SER A 223 0.20 -12.44 6.09
C SER A 223 -0.13 -12.94 4.69
N ALA A 224 0.47 -14.05 4.29
CA ALA A 224 0.14 -14.77 3.06
C ALA A 224 -0.68 -16.04 3.34
N ARG A 225 -1.20 -16.20 4.58
CA ARG A 225 -2.08 -17.31 4.98
C ARG A 225 -3.51 -17.10 4.51
N ASP A 226 -4.19 -18.22 4.27
CA ASP A 226 -5.62 -18.30 3.96
C ASP A 226 -6.49 -18.07 5.20
#